data_a81867aea3a20cc5231e89eeebcd3479
#
_entry.id   a81867aea3a20cc5231e89eeebcd3479
#
_cell.length_a   1.000
_cell.length_b   1.000
_cell.length_c   1.000
_cell.angle_alpha   90.00
_cell.angle_beta   90.00
_cell.angle_gamma   90.00
#
_symmetry.space_group_name_H-M   'P 1'
#
loop_
_entity.id
_entity.type
_entity.pdbx_description
1 polymer ?
#
loop_
_entity_poly.entity_id
_entity_poly.type
_entity_poly.pdbx_seq_one_letter_code
_entity_poly.pdbx_strand_id
1 'polypeptide(L)'
;QKLIEALEEENIFRKLANVIQTSSGDRKIPVVATKGTASWVDEEGIIPESDDSFSQVSIGAYKLATMIKVSEELLNDSVFNLENYIAKEFGRRIGNKEEEAFIIGDGTGKPTGIFNATGGAEDGTSTTGTTSATSITFDEIMDLYYSLKSPYRKNASFIMNDSTVKAIRKLKDGNGNYLWQPSMTAGTPDTILNCPVYTSTYIPNIAAGNKTVVFGDYSYYWIADRQGRSFKRLNELYAVTGQVGFVATQRVDGKLILPEAVKYLQQKA
;
A
#
# COMPACT_ATOMS: atom_id res chain seq x y z
N GLN A 1 -22.56 3.95 3.19
CA GLN A 1 -22.40 3.87 1.74
C GLN A 1 -21.64 5.07 1.19
N LYS A 2 -22.06 6.32 1.43
CA LYS A 2 -21.37 7.52 0.94
C LYS A 2 -19.91 7.62 1.40
N LEU A 3 -19.64 7.31 2.66
CA LEU A 3 -18.28 7.33 3.20
C LEU A 3 -17.42 6.22 2.58
N ILE A 4 -17.97 5.04 2.34
CA ILE A 4 -17.27 3.92 1.70
C ILE A 4 -16.84 4.27 0.29
N GLU A 5 -17.72 4.85 -0.53
CA GLU A 5 -17.43 5.29 -1.89
C GLU A 5 -16.30 6.30 -1.94
N ALA A 6 -16.33 7.31 -1.07
CA ALA A 6 -15.29 8.31 -0.97
C ALA A 6 -13.93 7.71 -0.58
N LEU A 7 -13.90 6.77 0.36
CA LEU A 7 -12.68 6.10 0.79
C LEU A 7 -12.08 5.23 -0.32
N GLU A 8 -12.88 4.51 -1.08
CA GLU A 8 -12.42 3.69 -2.20
C GLU A 8 -11.79 4.51 -3.32
N GLU A 9 -12.31 5.70 -3.59
CA GLU A 9 -11.73 6.61 -4.59
C GLU A 9 -10.36 7.16 -4.17
N GLU A 10 -10.11 7.36 -2.87
CA GLU A 10 -8.90 8.01 -2.35
C GLU A 10 -7.75 7.03 -2.03
N ASN A 11 -8.02 5.72 -1.96
CA ASN A 11 -7.03 4.75 -1.50
C ASN A 11 -6.69 3.70 -2.56
N ILE A 12 -5.51 3.83 -3.17
CA ILE A 12 -4.97 2.88 -4.16
C ILE A 12 -4.75 1.49 -3.57
N PHE A 13 -4.24 1.40 -2.34
CA PHE A 13 -3.94 0.12 -1.71
C PHE A 13 -5.16 -0.77 -1.55
N ARG A 14 -6.31 -0.21 -1.24
CA ARG A 14 -7.56 -0.97 -1.13
C ARG A 14 -7.98 -1.63 -2.45
N LYS A 15 -7.60 -1.05 -3.58
CA LYS A 15 -7.89 -1.60 -4.92
C LYS A 15 -6.96 -2.77 -5.25
N LEU A 16 -5.75 -2.76 -4.75
CA LEU A 16 -4.70 -3.72 -5.07
C LEU A 16 -4.57 -4.83 -4.01
N ALA A 17 -4.84 -4.51 -2.74
CA ALA A 17 -4.70 -5.41 -1.61
C ALA A 17 -5.91 -6.35 -1.45
N ASN A 18 -5.71 -7.39 -0.67
CA ASN A 18 -6.80 -8.27 -0.26
C ASN A 18 -7.46 -7.72 1.00
N VAL A 19 -8.72 -7.31 0.89
CA VAL A 19 -9.48 -6.74 2.00
C VAL A 19 -10.37 -7.82 2.62
N ILE A 20 -10.22 -8.02 3.94
CA ILE A 20 -11.03 -8.96 4.71
C ILE A 20 -11.84 -8.22 5.77
N GLN A 21 -12.98 -8.79 6.13
CA GLN A 21 -13.82 -8.30 7.22
C GLN A 21 -13.60 -9.18 8.46
N THR A 22 -13.39 -8.54 9.61
CA THR A 22 -13.27 -9.22 10.90
C THR A 22 -14.31 -8.70 11.87
N SER A 23 -14.83 -9.56 12.74
CA SER A 23 -15.87 -9.19 13.71
C SER A 23 -15.32 -8.95 15.11
N SER A 24 -14.41 -9.78 15.56
CA SER A 24 -13.81 -9.68 16.89
C SER A 24 -12.51 -10.46 16.97
N GLY A 25 -11.61 -10.05 17.87
CA GLY A 25 -10.35 -10.69 18.13
C GLY A 25 -9.34 -10.57 16.99
N ASP A 26 -8.12 -10.94 17.25
CA ASP A 26 -7.06 -10.95 16.26
C ASP A 26 -7.18 -12.23 15.40
N ARG A 27 -7.04 -12.04 14.09
CA ARG A 27 -7.03 -13.15 13.15
C ARG A 27 -5.60 -13.60 12.87
N LYS A 28 -5.36 -14.87 13.07
CA LYS A 28 -4.07 -15.49 12.75
C LYS A 28 -4.14 -16.14 11.39
N ILE A 29 -3.20 -15.79 10.52
CA ILE A 29 -3.11 -16.31 9.16
C ILE A 29 -1.90 -17.22 9.09
N PRO A 30 -2.07 -18.52 8.83
CA PRO A 30 -0.95 -19.43 8.67
C PRO A 30 -0.21 -19.15 7.34
N VAL A 31 1.11 -19.14 7.41
CA VAL A 31 1.99 -18.92 6.26
C VAL A 31 3.06 -20.02 6.26
N VAL A 32 3.37 -20.55 5.08
CA VAL A 32 4.48 -21.50 4.93
C VAL A 32 5.81 -20.72 5.05
N ALA A 33 6.54 -20.94 6.14
CA ALA A 33 7.81 -20.26 6.39
C ALA A 33 8.95 -20.89 5.57
N THR A 34 9.03 -22.21 5.54
CA THR A 34 9.99 -22.95 4.70
C THR A 34 9.29 -24.10 3.99
N LYS A 35 9.74 -24.37 2.78
CA LYS A 35 9.23 -25.49 1.97
C LYS A 35 10.22 -26.63 1.97
N GLY A 36 9.70 -27.83 2.09
CA GLY A 36 10.44 -29.06 1.87
C GLY A 36 10.87 -29.21 0.41
N THR A 37 11.83 -30.07 0.17
CA THR A 37 12.36 -30.36 -1.15
C THR A 37 12.22 -31.83 -1.50
N ALA A 38 12.05 -32.13 -2.78
CA ALA A 38 12.20 -33.49 -3.29
C ALA A 38 13.68 -33.77 -3.63
N SER A 39 14.09 -35.01 -3.48
CA SER A 39 15.43 -35.45 -3.81
C SER A 39 15.41 -36.64 -4.76
N TRP A 40 16.37 -36.69 -5.68
CA TRP A 40 16.61 -37.88 -6.49
C TRP A 40 17.29 -38.95 -5.63
N VAL A 41 16.78 -40.15 -5.66
CA VAL A 41 17.28 -41.30 -4.86
C VAL A 41 17.53 -42.46 -5.79
N ASP A 42 18.57 -43.23 -5.51
CA ASP A 42 18.82 -44.47 -6.21
C ASP A 42 17.77 -45.53 -5.85
N GLU A 43 17.65 -46.58 -6.66
CA GLU A 43 16.55 -47.58 -6.58
C GLU A 43 16.43 -48.23 -5.18
N GLU A 44 17.51 -48.36 -4.45
CA GLU A 44 17.53 -48.88 -3.07
C GLU A 44 17.99 -47.81 -2.05
N GLY A 45 18.01 -46.53 -2.42
CA GLY A 45 18.48 -45.44 -1.58
C GLY A 45 17.52 -45.04 -0.47
N ILE A 46 18.02 -44.46 0.59
CA ILE A 46 17.24 -43.94 1.70
C ILE A 46 16.56 -42.63 1.24
N ILE A 47 15.24 -42.53 1.38
CA ILE A 47 14.49 -41.31 1.10
C ILE A 47 14.78 -40.27 2.19
N PRO A 48 15.38 -39.09 1.88
CA PRO A 48 15.61 -38.06 2.87
C PRO A 48 14.30 -37.39 3.26
N GLU A 49 14.11 -37.17 4.56
CA GLU A 49 12.97 -36.41 5.08
C GLU A 49 13.16 -34.92 4.80
N SER A 50 12.09 -34.26 4.38
CA SER A 50 12.09 -32.81 4.18
C SER A 50 10.68 -32.29 4.43
N ASP A 51 10.52 -31.51 5.50
CA ASP A 51 9.23 -31.01 5.96
C ASP A 51 9.04 -29.52 5.67
N ASP A 52 7.78 -29.13 5.49
CA ASP A 52 7.40 -27.72 5.47
C ASP A 52 7.30 -27.18 6.91
N SER A 53 7.77 -25.98 7.14
CA SER A 53 7.51 -25.28 8.39
C SER A 53 6.49 -24.18 8.21
N PHE A 54 5.65 -23.97 9.23
CA PHE A 54 4.57 -22.99 9.22
C PHE A 54 4.82 -21.90 10.26
N SER A 55 4.49 -20.68 9.90
CA SER A 55 4.42 -19.53 10.80
C SER A 55 3.02 -18.91 10.75
N GLN A 56 2.76 -17.97 11.65
CA GLN A 56 1.48 -17.27 11.70
C GLN A 56 1.72 -15.77 11.68
N VAL A 57 0.92 -15.08 10.85
CA VAL A 57 0.84 -13.62 10.85
C VAL A 57 -0.45 -13.21 11.53
N SER A 58 -0.35 -12.39 12.58
CA SER A 58 -1.50 -11.91 13.34
C SER A 58 -1.96 -10.56 12.80
N ILE A 59 -3.25 -10.44 12.48
CA ILE A 59 -3.90 -9.20 12.06
C ILE A 59 -4.91 -8.80 13.14
N GLY A 60 -4.75 -7.59 13.69
CA GLY A 60 -5.62 -7.03 14.70
C GLY A 60 -6.54 -5.93 14.16
N ALA A 61 -6.68 -4.87 14.93
CA ALA A 61 -7.36 -3.66 14.52
C ALA A 61 -6.82 -2.45 15.28
N TYR A 62 -6.58 -1.37 14.55
CA TYR A 62 -6.21 -0.07 15.10
C TYR A 62 -7.30 0.94 14.81
N LYS A 63 -7.58 1.81 15.78
CA LYS A 63 -8.61 2.83 15.64
C LYS A 63 -8.07 4.05 14.90
N LEU A 64 -8.74 4.41 13.82
CA LEU A 64 -8.52 5.64 13.07
C LEU A 64 -9.76 6.52 13.24
N ALA A 65 -9.58 7.79 13.63
CA ALA A 65 -10.66 8.71 13.88
C ALA A 65 -10.36 10.11 13.36
N THR A 66 -11.41 10.82 12.97
CA THR A 66 -11.33 12.23 12.58
C THR A 66 -12.61 12.95 12.99
N MET A 67 -12.51 14.26 13.25
CA MET A 67 -13.63 15.11 13.65
C MET A 67 -13.61 16.44 12.90
N ILE A 68 -14.79 16.90 12.53
CA ILE A 68 -15.01 18.23 11.96
C ILE A 68 -16.07 18.95 12.83
N LYS A 69 -15.81 20.21 13.14
CA LYS A 69 -16.78 21.12 13.76
C LYS A 69 -17.28 22.11 12.71
N VAL A 70 -18.58 22.34 12.66
CA VAL A 70 -19.20 23.38 11.84
C VAL A 70 -20.14 24.21 12.67
N SER A 71 -20.33 25.49 12.32
CA SER A 71 -21.34 26.31 12.98
C SER A 71 -22.75 25.82 12.63
N GLU A 72 -23.64 25.89 13.59
CA GLU A 72 -25.03 25.48 13.41
C GLU A 72 -25.72 26.36 12.35
N GLU A 73 -25.38 27.65 12.32
CA GLU A 73 -25.88 28.59 11.29
C GLU A 73 -25.45 28.15 9.88
N LEU A 74 -24.17 27.82 9.70
CA LEU A 74 -23.67 27.37 8.40
C LEU A 74 -24.32 26.07 7.95
N LEU A 75 -24.58 25.15 8.89
CA LEU A 75 -25.25 23.90 8.60
C LEU A 75 -26.69 24.10 8.12
N ASN A 76 -27.42 25.05 8.73
CA ASN A 76 -28.82 25.33 8.42
C ASN A 76 -28.99 26.21 7.18
N ASP A 77 -28.10 27.18 6.98
CA ASP A 77 -28.24 28.22 5.95
C ASP A 77 -27.44 27.92 4.68
N SER A 78 -26.68 26.82 4.64
CA SER A 78 -25.87 26.45 3.48
C SER A 78 -26.74 26.04 2.29
N VAL A 79 -26.50 26.70 1.15
CA VAL A 79 -27.08 26.32 -0.16
C VAL A 79 -26.53 24.95 -0.62
N PHE A 80 -25.39 24.54 -0.09
CA PHE A 80 -24.72 23.28 -0.45
C PHE A 80 -25.08 22.19 0.56
N ASN A 81 -25.15 20.95 0.10
CA ASN A 81 -25.29 19.79 0.99
C ASN A 81 -24.01 19.58 1.79
N LEU A 82 -23.91 20.26 2.93
CA LEU A 82 -22.74 20.24 3.79
C LEU A 82 -22.44 18.85 4.36
N GLU A 83 -23.46 18.02 4.62
CA GLU A 83 -23.28 16.64 5.07
C GLU A 83 -22.57 15.77 4.02
N ASN A 84 -22.88 15.95 2.74
CA ASN A 84 -22.16 15.27 1.65
C ASN A 84 -20.71 15.73 1.57
N TYR A 85 -20.46 17.02 1.73
CA TYR A 85 -19.09 17.55 1.77
C TYR A 85 -18.29 16.96 2.94
N ILE A 86 -18.88 16.89 4.14
CA ILE A 86 -18.25 16.31 5.32
C ILE A 86 -17.97 14.82 5.12
N ALA A 87 -18.89 14.07 4.53
CA ALA A 87 -18.67 12.65 4.22
C ALA A 87 -17.49 12.44 3.25
N LYS A 88 -17.38 13.26 2.22
CA LYS A 88 -16.26 13.23 1.28
C LYS A 88 -14.93 13.61 1.95
N GLU A 89 -14.94 14.64 2.78
CA GLU A 89 -13.75 15.08 3.51
C GLU A 89 -13.28 14.02 4.51
N PHE A 90 -14.18 13.33 5.19
CA PHE A 90 -13.83 12.20 6.06
C PHE A 90 -13.24 11.03 5.25
N GLY A 91 -13.85 10.70 4.13
CA GLY A 91 -13.31 9.68 3.22
C GLY A 91 -11.88 10.01 2.77
N ARG A 92 -11.64 11.25 2.39
CA ARG A 92 -10.33 11.74 2.00
C ARG A 92 -9.31 11.65 3.14
N ARG A 93 -9.66 12.13 4.34
CA ARG A 93 -8.77 12.10 5.50
C ARG A 93 -8.43 10.68 5.94
N ILE A 94 -9.44 9.83 6.04
CA ILE A 94 -9.27 8.43 6.44
C ILE A 94 -8.49 7.67 5.37
N GLY A 95 -8.82 7.84 4.10
CA GLY A 95 -8.14 7.20 2.98
C GLY A 95 -6.66 7.59 2.90
N ASN A 96 -6.35 8.86 3.08
CA ASN A 96 -4.97 9.34 3.08
C ASN A 96 -4.16 8.76 4.25
N LYS A 97 -4.73 8.73 5.44
CA LYS A 97 -4.05 8.15 6.62
C LYS A 97 -3.86 6.64 6.51
N GLU A 98 -4.84 5.94 5.97
CA GLU A 98 -4.69 4.51 5.70
C GLU A 98 -3.60 4.25 4.68
N GLU A 99 -3.58 4.95 3.56
CA GLU A 99 -2.56 4.77 2.53
C GLU A 99 -1.16 5.09 3.06
N GLU A 100 -1.00 6.16 3.82
CA GLU A 100 0.25 6.48 4.51
C GLU A 100 0.70 5.32 5.39
N ALA A 101 -0.18 4.77 6.21
CA ALA A 101 0.15 3.66 7.11
C ALA A 101 0.44 2.36 6.36
N PHE A 102 -0.24 2.08 5.26
CA PHE A 102 0.01 0.89 4.44
C PHE A 102 1.36 0.95 3.71
N ILE A 103 1.89 2.14 3.48
CA ILE A 103 3.20 2.33 2.85
C ILE A 103 4.31 2.43 3.90
N ILE A 104 4.19 3.32 4.87
CA ILE A 104 5.25 3.69 5.81
C ILE A 104 4.93 3.42 7.28
N GLY A 105 3.81 2.80 7.60
CA GLY A 105 3.43 2.49 8.97
C GLY A 105 4.45 1.58 9.67
N ASP A 106 4.70 1.84 10.95
CA ASP A 106 5.67 1.08 11.75
C ASP A 106 5.05 -0.12 12.51
N GLY A 107 3.74 -0.31 12.43
CA GLY A 107 3.02 -1.36 13.14
C GLY A 107 2.74 -1.07 14.61
N THR A 108 3.07 0.12 15.10
CA THR A 108 2.82 0.55 16.48
C THR A 108 1.64 1.53 16.51
N GLY A 109 0.48 1.08 16.98
CA GLY A 109 -0.74 1.87 16.96
C GLY A 109 -1.32 2.15 15.57
N LYS A 110 -0.76 1.56 14.54
CA LYS A 110 -1.13 1.69 13.12
C LYS A 110 -0.73 0.44 12.34
N PRO A 111 -1.25 0.24 11.13
CA PRO A 111 -0.85 -0.87 10.27
C PRO A 111 0.65 -0.92 10.01
N THR A 112 1.15 -2.12 9.74
CA THR A 112 2.53 -2.32 9.28
C THR A 112 2.61 -2.02 7.78
N GLY A 113 3.40 -1.02 7.41
CA GLY A 113 3.58 -0.62 6.02
C GLY A 113 4.52 -1.54 5.24
N ILE A 114 4.45 -1.47 3.93
CA ILE A 114 5.31 -2.26 3.03
C ILE A 114 6.79 -1.88 3.13
N PHE A 115 7.11 -0.66 3.57
CA PHE A 115 8.49 -0.20 3.76
C PHE A 115 9.05 -0.45 5.16
N ASN A 116 8.26 -1.04 6.06
CA ASN A 116 8.76 -1.34 7.39
C ASN A 116 9.88 -2.40 7.31
N ALA A 117 10.94 -2.19 8.07
CA ALA A 117 12.08 -3.10 8.14
C ALA A 117 11.71 -4.51 8.64
N THR A 118 10.68 -4.59 9.50
CA THR A 118 10.15 -5.85 10.03
C THR A 118 8.76 -6.11 9.46
N GLY A 119 8.62 -7.20 8.73
CA GLY A 119 7.33 -7.60 8.14
C GLY A 119 6.93 -6.83 6.89
N GLY A 120 7.79 -5.95 6.37
CA GLY A 120 7.57 -5.24 5.12
C GLY A 120 8.15 -5.98 3.90
N ALA A 121 8.19 -5.28 2.76
CA ALA A 121 8.76 -5.78 1.52
C ALA A 121 10.26 -6.09 1.64
N GLU A 122 10.74 -6.98 0.79
CA GLU A 122 12.16 -7.31 0.71
C GLU A 122 12.91 -6.35 -0.23
N ASP A 123 14.20 -6.20 0.02
CA ASP A 123 15.08 -5.40 -0.84
C ASP A 123 15.26 -6.07 -2.22
N GLY A 124 14.88 -5.36 -3.26
CA GLY A 124 15.07 -5.77 -4.65
C GLY A 124 16.26 -5.09 -5.34
N THR A 125 17.04 -4.33 -4.59
CA THR A 125 18.23 -3.66 -5.12
C THR A 125 19.36 -4.68 -5.28
N SER A 126 20.03 -4.70 -6.42
CA SER A 126 21.08 -5.70 -6.73
C SER A 126 22.34 -5.56 -5.88
N THR A 127 22.52 -4.42 -5.22
CA THR A 127 23.64 -4.10 -4.32
C THR A 127 23.14 -3.27 -3.15
N THR A 128 24.03 -2.66 -2.37
CA THR A 128 23.66 -1.77 -1.25
C THR A 128 23.07 -0.42 -1.70
N GLY A 129 22.02 -0.47 -2.47
CA GLY A 129 21.35 0.70 -3.04
C GLY A 129 21.58 0.86 -4.55
N THR A 130 20.98 1.88 -5.13
CA THR A 130 21.21 2.27 -6.53
C THR A 130 22.63 2.81 -6.74
N THR A 131 23.05 2.97 -7.99
CA THR A 131 24.36 3.56 -8.32
C THR A 131 24.46 5.03 -7.94
N SER A 132 23.33 5.74 -7.85
CA SER A 132 23.26 7.16 -7.49
C SER A 132 22.22 7.40 -6.39
N ALA A 133 22.52 8.32 -5.50
CA ALA A 133 21.60 8.78 -4.46
C ALA A 133 20.45 9.66 -5.00
N THR A 134 20.66 10.31 -6.15
CA THR A 134 19.77 11.36 -6.67
C THR A 134 19.18 11.07 -8.04
N SER A 135 19.48 9.91 -8.62
CA SER A 135 18.96 9.49 -9.92
C SER A 135 18.63 8.00 -9.94
N ILE A 136 17.86 7.60 -10.93
CA ILE A 136 17.48 6.21 -11.17
C ILE A 136 17.73 5.89 -12.64
N THR A 137 18.16 4.68 -12.92
CA THR A 137 18.38 4.19 -14.29
C THR A 137 17.33 3.16 -14.67
N PHE A 138 17.15 2.95 -15.97
CA PHE A 138 16.20 1.93 -16.44
C PHE A 138 16.72 0.51 -16.13
N ASP A 139 18.02 0.31 -16.12
CA ASP A 139 18.62 -0.97 -15.72
C ASP A 139 18.29 -1.33 -14.26
N GLU A 140 18.26 -0.35 -13.36
CA GLU A 140 17.87 -0.56 -11.98
C GLU A 140 16.38 -0.96 -11.85
N ILE A 141 15.52 -0.43 -12.71
CA ILE A 141 14.12 -0.85 -12.80
C ILE A 141 14.00 -2.28 -13.30
N MET A 142 14.81 -2.67 -14.29
CA MET A 142 14.86 -4.06 -14.75
C MET A 142 15.38 -5.00 -13.66
N ASP A 143 16.39 -4.61 -12.91
CA ASP A 143 16.92 -5.39 -11.79
C ASP A 143 15.85 -5.62 -10.73
N LEU A 144 15.07 -4.58 -10.41
CA LEU A 144 13.93 -4.69 -9.50
C LEU A 144 12.88 -5.66 -10.04
N TYR A 145 12.52 -5.54 -11.30
CA TYR A 145 11.56 -6.43 -11.96
C TYR A 145 11.97 -7.90 -11.86
N TYR A 146 13.24 -8.21 -12.14
CA TYR A 146 13.75 -9.58 -12.10
C TYR A 146 14.10 -10.06 -10.69
N SER A 147 14.18 -9.19 -9.70
CA SER A 147 14.35 -9.58 -8.30
C SER A 147 13.10 -10.28 -7.73
N LEU A 148 11.93 -10.01 -8.29
CA LEU A 148 10.69 -10.67 -7.93
C LEU A 148 10.59 -12.02 -8.64
N LYS A 149 10.21 -13.07 -7.90
CA LYS A 149 10.00 -14.40 -8.46
C LYS A 149 8.92 -14.40 -9.55
N SER A 150 9.15 -15.16 -10.62
CA SER A 150 8.26 -15.22 -11.78
C SER A 150 6.76 -15.45 -11.46
N PRO A 151 6.38 -16.33 -10.52
CA PRO A 151 4.96 -16.52 -10.19
C PRO A 151 4.25 -15.24 -9.71
N TYR A 152 4.93 -14.36 -8.99
CA TYR A 152 4.36 -13.11 -8.51
C TYR A 152 4.26 -12.03 -9.58
N ARG A 153 5.11 -12.09 -10.61
CA ARG A 153 5.13 -11.09 -11.70
C ARG A 153 3.87 -11.06 -12.54
N LYS A 154 3.09 -12.12 -12.57
CA LYS A 154 1.83 -12.19 -13.36
C LYS A 154 0.82 -11.13 -12.96
N ASN A 155 0.71 -10.83 -11.66
CA ASN A 155 -0.22 -9.87 -11.10
C ASN A 155 0.50 -8.70 -10.42
N ALA A 156 1.78 -8.51 -10.74
CA ALA A 156 2.59 -7.47 -10.13
C ALA A 156 2.35 -6.11 -10.79
N SER A 157 2.54 -5.06 -10.01
CA SER A 157 2.49 -3.67 -10.46
C SER A 157 3.54 -2.84 -9.73
N PHE A 158 3.90 -1.72 -10.37
CA PHE A 158 4.79 -0.72 -9.79
C PHE A 158 3.97 0.32 -9.03
N ILE A 159 4.48 0.75 -7.88
CA ILE A 159 4.00 1.94 -7.19
C ILE A 159 5.19 2.84 -6.91
N MET A 160 5.08 4.11 -7.25
CA MET A 160 6.12 5.10 -7.02
C MET A 160 5.52 6.49 -6.87
N ASN A 161 6.34 7.44 -6.43
CA ASN A 161 5.91 8.84 -6.38
C ASN A 161 5.81 9.40 -7.81
N ASP A 162 4.93 10.37 -8.01
CA ASP A 162 4.74 11.02 -9.31
C ASP A 162 6.04 11.68 -9.82
N SER A 163 6.85 12.23 -8.93
CA SER A 163 8.16 12.78 -9.26
C SER A 163 9.14 11.71 -9.79
N THR A 164 9.05 10.50 -9.26
CA THR A 164 9.85 9.35 -9.74
C THR A 164 9.38 8.88 -11.11
N VAL A 165 8.10 8.86 -11.37
CA VAL A 165 7.53 8.61 -12.70
C VAL A 165 8.07 9.62 -13.70
N LYS A 166 8.06 10.90 -13.36
CA LYS A 166 8.63 11.97 -14.18
C LYS A 166 10.12 11.74 -14.49
N ALA A 167 10.91 11.34 -13.48
CA ALA A 167 12.33 11.05 -13.66
C ALA A 167 12.57 9.87 -14.64
N ILE A 168 11.78 8.80 -14.49
CA ILE A 168 11.89 7.62 -15.37
C ILE A 168 11.47 7.95 -16.80
N ARG A 169 10.41 8.75 -16.98
CA ARG A 169 9.95 9.20 -18.30
C ARG A 169 10.97 10.06 -19.04
N LYS A 170 11.85 10.73 -18.32
CA LYS A 170 12.92 11.57 -18.89
C LYS A 170 14.16 10.77 -19.30
N LEU A 171 14.25 9.50 -18.96
CA LEU A 171 15.37 8.65 -19.37
C LEU A 171 15.39 8.48 -20.89
N LYS A 172 16.57 8.67 -21.48
CA LYS A 172 16.81 8.62 -22.92
C LYS A 172 17.92 7.64 -23.24
N ASP A 173 17.86 7.09 -24.47
CA ASP A 173 18.97 6.31 -25.05
C ASP A 173 20.11 7.23 -25.51
N GLY A 174 21.19 6.62 -26.03
CA GLY A 174 22.34 7.34 -26.57
C GLY A 174 22.03 8.24 -27.77
N ASN A 175 20.87 8.06 -28.41
CA ASN A 175 20.40 8.84 -29.56
C ASN A 175 19.39 9.93 -29.16
N GLY A 176 19.08 10.06 -27.87
CA GLY A 176 18.14 11.05 -27.37
C GLY A 176 16.67 10.64 -27.42
N ASN A 177 16.36 9.39 -27.71
CA ASN A 177 15.00 8.88 -27.68
C ASN A 177 14.59 8.46 -26.28
N TYR A 178 13.33 8.74 -25.89
CA TYR A 178 12.80 8.31 -24.62
C TYR A 178 12.66 6.78 -24.54
N LEU A 179 13.18 6.19 -23.47
CA LEU A 179 13.14 4.74 -23.24
C LEU A 179 11.75 4.24 -22.88
N TRP A 180 10.97 5.04 -22.14
CA TRP A 180 9.61 4.71 -21.74
C TRP A 180 8.59 5.49 -22.56
N GLN A 181 7.74 4.76 -23.26
CA GLN A 181 6.63 5.33 -24.02
C GLN A 181 5.34 5.22 -23.20
N PRO A 182 4.59 6.34 -22.98
CA PRO A 182 3.33 6.30 -22.27
C PRO A 182 2.26 5.54 -23.05
N SER A 183 1.27 5.00 -22.33
CA SER A 183 0.09 4.39 -22.96
C SER A 183 -0.67 5.45 -23.78
N MET A 184 -0.95 5.13 -25.01
CA MET A 184 -1.78 5.99 -25.89
C MET A 184 -3.28 5.68 -25.77
N THR A 185 -3.66 4.66 -25.01
CA THR A 185 -5.06 4.28 -24.82
C THR A 185 -5.63 4.98 -23.60
N ALA A 186 -6.66 5.78 -23.78
CA ALA A 186 -7.32 6.48 -22.68
C ALA A 186 -7.93 5.47 -21.68
N GLY A 187 -7.75 5.75 -20.39
CA GLY A 187 -8.30 4.92 -19.31
C GLY A 187 -7.49 3.71 -18.88
N THR A 188 -6.38 3.40 -19.57
CA THR A 188 -5.44 2.37 -19.14
C THR A 188 -4.27 2.99 -18.36
N PRO A 189 -3.84 2.39 -17.23
CA PRO A 189 -2.65 2.87 -16.55
C PRO A 189 -1.41 2.69 -17.43
N ASP A 190 -0.43 3.56 -17.26
CA ASP A 190 0.87 3.40 -17.91
C ASP A 190 1.52 2.09 -17.46
N THR A 191 2.29 1.48 -18.34
CA THR A 191 2.97 0.21 -18.06
C THR A 191 4.47 0.35 -18.21
N ILE A 192 5.22 -0.30 -17.33
CA ILE A 192 6.65 -0.55 -17.43
C ILE A 192 6.83 -2.07 -17.49
N LEU A 193 7.54 -2.57 -18.48
CA LEU A 193 7.74 -4.01 -18.69
C LEU A 193 6.42 -4.81 -18.64
N ASN A 194 5.40 -4.25 -19.26
CA ASN A 194 4.02 -4.79 -19.30
C ASN A 194 3.30 -4.87 -17.94
N CYS A 195 3.81 -4.22 -16.90
CA CYS A 195 3.20 -4.16 -15.58
C CYS A 195 2.62 -2.76 -15.34
N PRO A 196 1.40 -2.65 -14.77
CA PRO A 196 0.80 -1.35 -14.46
C PRO A 196 1.67 -0.52 -13.52
N VAL A 197 1.62 0.80 -13.69
CA VAL A 197 2.30 1.76 -12.83
C VAL A 197 1.25 2.61 -12.13
N TYR A 198 1.29 2.61 -10.80
CA TYR A 198 0.45 3.45 -9.96
C TYR A 198 1.31 4.49 -9.25
N THR A 199 0.72 5.62 -8.91
CA THR A 199 1.39 6.68 -8.17
C THR A 199 0.81 6.84 -6.78
N SER A 200 1.69 7.14 -5.81
CA SER A 200 1.29 7.50 -4.46
C SER A 200 2.19 8.61 -3.93
N THR A 201 1.58 9.62 -3.30
CA THR A 201 2.29 10.73 -2.69
C THR A 201 3.05 10.35 -1.44
N TYR A 202 2.71 9.22 -0.81
CA TYR A 202 3.34 8.75 0.42
C TYR A 202 4.62 7.95 0.19
N ILE A 203 4.89 7.54 -1.05
CA ILE A 203 6.19 6.96 -1.41
C ILE A 203 7.22 8.08 -1.50
N PRO A 204 8.38 7.96 -0.82
CA PRO A 204 9.40 8.99 -0.82
C PRO A 204 9.92 9.32 -2.23
N ASN A 205 10.30 10.58 -2.41
CA ASN A 205 10.98 11.05 -3.62
C ASN A 205 12.39 10.45 -3.72
N ILE A 206 12.99 10.56 -4.91
CA ILE A 206 14.38 10.18 -5.14
C ILE A 206 15.30 11.08 -4.31
N ALA A 207 15.88 10.50 -3.26
CA ALA A 207 16.87 11.12 -2.39
C ALA A 207 17.71 10.03 -1.71
N ALA A 208 18.85 10.40 -1.17
CA ALA A 208 19.76 9.47 -0.51
C ALA A 208 19.05 8.58 0.52
N GLY A 209 19.25 7.28 0.45
CA GLY A 209 18.68 6.31 1.39
C GLY A 209 17.18 6.01 1.26
N ASN A 210 16.46 6.74 0.42
CA ASN A 210 15.02 6.55 0.28
C ASN A 210 14.66 5.29 -0.52
N LYS A 211 13.58 4.63 -0.10
CA LYS A 211 12.91 3.58 -0.86
C LYS A 211 11.92 4.24 -1.82
N THR A 212 12.21 4.21 -3.12
CA THR A 212 11.55 5.07 -4.12
C THR A 212 10.61 4.35 -5.06
N VAL A 213 10.80 3.06 -5.25
CA VAL A 213 9.97 2.23 -6.13
C VAL A 213 9.62 0.94 -5.44
N VAL A 214 8.38 0.52 -5.57
CA VAL A 214 7.90 -0.79 -5.09
C VAL A 214 7.34 -1.56 -6.27
N PHE A 215 7.68 -2.82 -6.36
CA PHE A 215 7.17 -3.73 -7.36
C PHE A 215 6.78 -5.06 -6.73
N GLY A 216 5.57 -5.50 -6.96
CA GLY A 216 5.11 -6.77 -6.42
C GLY A 216 3.64 -7.02 -6.63
N ASP A 217 3.21 -8.18 -6.14
CA ASP A 217 1.81 -8.58 -6.09
C ASP A 217 1.21 -8.16 -4.74
N TYR A 218 0.47 -7.07 -4.76
CA TYR A 218 -0.12 -6.49 -3.54
C TYR A 218 -1.32 -7.26 -3.00
N SER A 219 -1.79 -8.28 -3.68
CA SER A 219 -2.83 -9.18 -3.14
C SER A 219 -2.34 -9.95 -1.90
N TYR A 220 -1.05 -10.03 -1.69
CA TYR A 220 -0.44 -10.57 -0.47
C TYR A 220 -0.35 -9.55 0.68
N TYR A 221 -0.70 -8.30 0.45
CA TYR A 221 -0.95 -7.33 1.50
C TYR A 221 -2.40 -7.42 1.92
N TRP A 222 -2.66 -7.82 3.17
CA TRP A 222 -4.00 -8.02 3.68
C TRP A 222 -4.41 -6.85 4.54
N ILE A 223 -5.58 -6.30 4.24
CA ILE A 223 -6.22 -5.23 5.00
C ILE A 223 -7.42 -5.84 5.72
N ALA A 224 -7.45 -5.71 7.05
CA ALA A 224 -8.55 -6.17 7.87
C ALA A 224 -9.38 -4.98 8.36
N ASP A 225 -10.63 -4.91 7.93
CA ASP A 225 -11.62 -3.98 8.46
C ASP A 225 -12.39 -4.68 9.57
N ARG A 226 -12.34 -4.11 10.79
CA ARG A 226 -13.09 -4.65 11.93
C ARG A 226 -14.39 -3.88 12.10
N GLN A 227 -15.51 -4.58 11.95
CA GLN A 227 -16.87 -4.06 12.03
C GLN A 227 -17.08 -2.81 11.17
N GLY A 228 -18.28 -2.27 11.14
CA GLY A 228 -18.59 -1.11 10.33
C GLY A 228 -17.87 0.17 10.78
N ARG A 229 -17.65 1.03 9.82
CA ARG A 229 -17.27 2.42 10.05
C ARG A 229 -18.41 3.12 10.77
N SER A 230 -18.09 3.98 11.74
CA SER A 230 -19.11 4.79 12.43
C SER A 230 -18.99 6.25 12.03
N PHE A 231 -20.16 6.84 11.81
CA PHE A 231 -20.31 8.28 11.56
C PHE A 231 -21.32 8.79 12.59
N LYS A 232 -20.90 9.74 13.43
CA LYS A 232 -21.74 10.32 14.47
C LYS A 232 -21.83 11.83 14.33
N ARG A 233 -23.04 12.35 14.51
CA ARG A 233 -23.30 13.76 14.70
C ARG A 233 -23.37 14.07 16.20
N LEU A 234 -22.59 15.05 16.66
CA LEU A 234 -22.54 15.48 18.05
C LEU A 234 -23.26 16.82 18.18
N ASN A 235 -24.51 16.79 18.59
CA ASN A 235 -25.33 18.00 18.72
C ASN A 235 -25.13 18.71 20.07
N GLU A 236 -24.80 17.99 21.13
CA GLU A 236 -24.75 18.48 22.48
C GLU A 236 -23.38 18.96 22.93
N LEU A 237 -22.32 18.30 22.49
CA LEU A 237 -20.96 18.54 23.00
C LEU A 237 -20.49 19.99 22.76
N TYR A 238 -20.91 20.62 21.69
CA TYR A 238 -20.52 21.97 21.30
C TYR A 238 -21.71 22.94 21.29
N ALA A 239 -22.83 22.59 21.92
CA ALA A 239 -24.04 23.40 21.91
C ALA A 239 -23.80 24.82 22.48
N VAL A 240 -22.96 24.94 23.53
CA VAL A 240 -22.65 26.23 24.17
C VAL A 240 -21.92 27.18 23.18
N THR A 241 -21.20 26.66 22.22
CA THR A 241 -20.47 27.47 21.22
C THR A 241 -21.23 27.62 19.93
N GLY A 242 -22.47 27.11 19.83
CA GLY A 242 -23.27 27.14 18.60
C GLY A 242 -22.69 26.31 17.47
N GLN A 243 -21.99 25.24 17.78
CA GLN A 243 -21.35 24.35 16.82
C GLN A 243 -21.90 22.93 16.88
N VAL A 244 -21.82 22.22 15.76
CA VAL A 244 -22.15 20.81 15.65
C VAL A 244 -20.88 20.06 15.26
N GLY A 245 -20.55 19.00 15.98
CA GLY A 245 -19.42 18.11 15.67
C GLY A 245 -19.86 16.91 14.85
N PHE A 246 -18.97 16.49 13.95
CA PHE A 246 -19.11 15.23 13.20
C PHE A 246 -17.86 14.39 13.45
N VAL A 247 -18.05 13.14 13.82
CA VAL A 247 -16.97 12.19 14.10
C VAL A 247 -17.10 10.97 13.19
N ALA A 248 -16.02 10.62 12.52
CA ALA A 248 -15.91 9.35 11.82
C ALA A 248 -14.84 8.50 12.48
N THR A 249 -15.14 7.23 12.67
CA THR A 249 -14.19 6.25 13.23
C THR A 249 -14.16 4.98 12.38
N GLN A 250 -13.00 4.37 12.31
CA GLN A 250 -12.78 3.09 11.65
C GLN A 250 -11.74 2.29 12.41
N ARG A 251 -11.90 0.97 12.41
CA ARG A 251 -10.87 0.07 12.91
C ARG A 251 -10.31 -0.73 11.74
N VAL A 252 -9.01 -0.64 11.54
CA VAL A 252 -8.32 -1.26 10.42
C VAL A 252 -6.92 -1.72 10.84
N ASP A 253 -6.46 -2.81 10.26
CA ASP A 253 -5.07 -3.23 10.29
C ASP A 253 -4.65 -3.66 8.89
N GLY A 254 -3.37 -3.64 8.64
CA GLY A 254 -2.79 -4.10 7.38
C GLY A 254 -1.42 -4.71 7.60
N LYS A 255 -1.17 -5.84 6.96
CA LYS A 255 0.11 -6.54 6.99
C LYS A 255 0.41 -7.21 5.66
N LEU A 256 1.70 -7.22 5.31
CA LEU A 256 2.20 -8.02 4.22
C LEU A 256 2.38 -9.47 4.70
N ILE A 257 1.55 -10.37 4.18
CA ILE A 257 1.54 -11.76 4.63
C ILE A 257 2.75 -12.51 4.13
N LEU A 258 3.19 -12.23 2.91
CA LEU A 258 4.31 -12.89 2.27
C LEU A 258 5.30 -11.84 1.76
N PRO A 259 6.36 -11.51 2.53
CA PRO A 259 7.32 -10.46 2.18
C PRO A 259 8.00 -10.66 0.82
N GLU A 260 8.24 -11.91 0.40
CA GLU A 260 8.88 -12.21 -0.89
C GLU A 260 8.04 -11.82 -2.12
N ALA A 261 6.74 -11.55 -1.94
CA ALA A 261 5.83 -11.16 -3.01
C ALA A 261 5.98 -9.68 -3.44
N VAL A 262 6.67 -8.88 -2.64
CA VAL A 262 6.85 -7.44 -2.89
C VAL A 262 8.31 -7.06 -2.68
N LYS A 263 8.87 -6.34 -3.64
CA LYS A 263 10.25 -5.86 -3.63
C LYS A 263 10.30 -4.34 -3.71
N TYR A 264 11.28 -3.73 -3.07
CA TYR A 264 11.50 -2.28 -3.17
C TYR A 264 12.88 -1.97 -3.75
N LEU A 265 13.00 -0.79 -4.36
CA LEU A 265 14.26 -0.19 -4.80
C LEU A 265 14.66 0.88 -3.80
N GLN A 266 15.87 0.81 -3.27
CA GLN A 266 16.41 1.80 -2.35
C GLN A 266 17.52 2.61 -3.01
N GLN A 267 17.45 3.93 -2.86
CA GLN A 267 18.53 4.81 -3.32
C GLN A 267 19.78 4.62 -2.45
N LYS A 268 20.94 4.83 -3.06
CA LYS A 268 22.21 4.84 -2.35
C LYS A 268 22.18 5.86 -1.23
N ALA A 269 22.76 5.50 -0.06
CA ALA A 269 22.87 6.38 1.08
C ALA A 269 23.90 7.50 0.86
#